data_8258e50601f6239ae510eb2d10121e81
#
_entry.id   8258e50601f6239ae510eb2d10121e81
#
_cell.length_a   1.000
_cell.length_b   1.000
_cell.length_c   1.000
_cell.angle_alpha   90.00
_cell.angle_beta   90.00
_cell.angle_gamma   90.00
#
_symmetry.space_group_name_H-M   'P 1'
#
loop_
_entity.id
_entity.type
_entity.pdbx_description
1 polymer ?
#
loop_
_entity_poly.entity_id
_entity_poly.type
_entity_poly.pdbx_seq_one_letter_code
_entity_poly.pdbx_strand_id
1 'polypeptide(L)'
;MDKVTPRTLSGFMELLPAPQQQMEVMLETLRKTYSLYGFTPLDTPAIESAEVLLAKGGGETEKQIYRFMRGESDIALRFDLTVPLAKYVAANYASLAFPFRRYQIGKVWRGERAQRGRFREFYQADIDVIGDGRLDIMNDAEVPAVIARAFTELGLTDFTIRINNRKVLGGYFELVGITDKLTEALRTV
;
A
#
# COMPACT_ATOMS: atom_id res chain seq x y z
N MET A 1 25.16 32.58 -17.16
CA MET A 1 24.23 31.48 -16.78
C MET A 1 24.49 31.17 -15.34
N ASP A 2 23.52 31.35 -14.48
CA ASP A 2 23.65 30.96 -13.08
C ASP A 2 23.82 29.45 -12.96
N LYS A 3 24.83 29.03 -12.20
CA LYS A 3 25.18 27.64 -12.04
C LYS A 3 24.16 26.95 -11.12
N VAL A 4 23.37 26.01 -11.65
CA VAL A 4 22.41 25.24 -10.86
C VAL A 4 23.16 24.30 -9.91
N THR A 5 22.85 24.37 -8.62
CA THR A 5 23.39 23.44 -7.62
C THR A 5 22.58 22.15 -7.65
N PRO A 6 23.17 21.00 -8.00
CA PRO A 6 22.47 19.72 -7.98
C PRO A 6 22.14 19.33 -6.55
N ARG A 7 20.86 19.00 -6.30
CA ARG A 7 20.37 18.56 -4.98
C ARG A 7 19.13 17.69 -5.11
N THR A 8 19.06 16.67 -4.28
CA THR A 8 17.84 15.86 -4.13
C THR A 8 16.82 16.60 -3.27
N LEU A 9 15.55 16.49 -3.60
CA LEU A 9 14.46 17.06 -2.81
C LEU A 9 14.36 16.38 -1.44
N SER A 10 13.99 17.15 -0.42
CA SER A 10 13.78 16.61 0.93
C SER A 10 12.71 15.53 0.94
N GLY A 11 13.01 14.36 1.49
CA GLY A 11 12.10 13.21 1.53
C GLY A 11 12.11 12.34 0.28
N PHE A 12 12.96 12.64 -0.69
CA PHE A 12 13.24 11.80 -1.84
C PHE A 12 14.62 11.17 -1.69
N MET A 13 14.81 9.97 -2.20
CA MET A 13 16.05 9.23 -2.02
C MET A 13 16.65 8.88 -3.37
N GLU A 14 17.94 9.15 -3.50
CA GLU A 14 18.77 8.67 -4.59
C GLU A 14 19.82 7.70 -4.02
N LEU A 15 19.77 6.46 -4.47
CA LEU A 15 20.72 5.44 -4.05
C LEU A 15 21.92 5.43 -4.97
N LEU A 16 23.11 5.31 -4.37
CA LEU A 16 24.32 4.99 -5.12
C LEU A 16 24.26 3.57 -5.69
N PRO A 17 25.10 3.21 -6.68
CA PRO A 17 25.00 1.91 -7.37
C PRO A 17 24.99 0.70 -6.44
N ALA A 18 25.81 0.64 -5.41
CA ALA A 18 25.86 -0.52 -4.52
C ALA A 18 24.59 -0.68 -3.65
N PRO A 19 24.07 0.34 -2.93
CA PRO A 19 22.76 0.27 -2.29
C PRO A 19 21.60 0.01 -3.27
N GLN A 20 21.68 0.52 -4.52
CA GLN A 20 20.65 0.25 -5.52
C GLN A 20 20.64 -1.23 -5.90
N GLN A 21 21.80 -1.86 -6.06
CA GLN A 21 21.88 -3.30 -6.32
C GLN A 21 21.24 -4.12 -5.17
N GLN A 22 21.46 -3.72 -3.92
CA GLN A 22 20.81 -4.35 -2.78
C GLN A 22 19.28 -4.19 -2.82
N MET A 23 18.80 -3.00 -3.20
CA MET A 23 17.38 -2.76 -3.39
C MET A 23 16.78 -3.69 -4.46
N GLU A 24 17.46 -3.86 -5.61
CA GLU A 24 17.00 -4.77 -6.68
C GLU A 24 16.91 -6.22 -6.19
N VAL A 25 17.90 -6.69 -5.41
CA VAL A 25 17.86 -8.03 -4.81
C VAL A 25 16.66 -8.18 -3.87
N MET A 26 16.36 -7.17 -3.06
CA MET A 26 15.19 -7.18 -2.17
C MET A 26 13.87 -7.23 -2.97
N LEU A 27 13.75 -6.39 -4.01
CA LEU A 27 12.56 -6.36 -4.88
C LEU A 27 12.36 -7.69 -5.59
N GLU A 28 13.43 -8.32 -6.09
CA GLU A 28 13.38 -9.63 -6.74
C GLU A 28 12.97 -10.74 -5.77
N THR A 29 13.50 -10.73 -4.56
CA THR A 29 13.12 -11.65 -3.49
C THR A 29 11.62 -11.57 -3.19
N LEU A 30 11.06 -10.37 -3.08
CA LEU A 30 9.63 -10.17 -2.86
C LEU A 30 8.80 -10.68 -4.04
N ARG A 31 9.16 -10.34 -5.29
CA ARG A 31 8.47 -10.84 -6.50
C ARG A 31 8.43 -12.36 -6.54
N LYS A 32 9.57 -12.99 -6.31
CA LYS A 32 9.70 -14.44 -6.28
C LYS A 32 8.83 -15.06 -5.18
N THR A 33 8.89 -14.52 -3.96
CA THR A 33 8.10 -14.99 -2.83
C THR A 33 6.62 -14.90 -3.13
N TYR A 34 6.13 -13.75 -3.59
CA TYR A 34 4.70 -13.57 -3.89
C TYR A 34 4.22 -14.50 -5.01
N SER A 35 5.02 -14.70 -6.04
CA SER A 35 4.70 -15.62 -7.13
C SER A 35 4.56 -17.08 -6.67
N LEU A 36 5.35 -17.53 -5.68
CA LEU A 36 5.24 -18.87 -5.10
C LEU A 36 3.90 -19.12 -4.42
N TYR A 37 3.23 -18.08 -3.95
CA TYR A 37 1.87 -18.14 -3.37
C TYR A 37 0.76 -17.88 -4.38
N GLY A 38 1.07 -17.88 -5.68
CA GLY A 38 0.09 -17.71 -6.76
C GLY A 38 -0.41 -16.26 -6.94
N PHE A 39 0.29 -15.29 -6.40
CA PHE A 39 -0.01 -13.89 -6.72
C PHE A 39 0.58 -13.53 -8.08
N THR A 40 -0.22 -12.89 -8.94
CA THR A 40 0.19 -12.41 -10.25
C THR A 40 0.65 -10.96 -10.21
N PRO A 41 1.65 -10.58 -11.01
CA PRO A 41 2.10 -9.19 -11.05
C PRO A 41 1.04 -8.27 -11.65
N LEU A 42 0.90 -7.11 -11.05
CA LEU A 42 0.10 -5.99 -11.56
C LEU A 42 0.93 -4.72 -11.47
N ASP A 43 0.79 -3.84 -12.44
CA ASP A 43 1.22 -2.44 -12.32
C ASP A 43 0.09 -1.51 -12.77
N THR A 44 -0.06 -0.41 -12.07
CA THR A 44 -1.03 0.64 -12.36
C THR A 44 -0.28 1.95 -12.59
N PRO A 45 -0.85 2.92 -13.34
CA PRO A 45 -0.20 4.19 -13.57
C PRO A 45 0.21 4.90 -12.27
N ALA A 46 1.37 5.55 -12.29
CA ALA A 46 1.83 6.39 -11.18
C ALA A 46 1.01 7.67 -11.04
N ILE A 47 0.43 8.15 -12.14
CA ILE A 47 -0.42 9.34 -12.23
C ILE A 47 -1.84 8.87 -12.57
N GLU A 48 -2.79 9.33 -11.79
CA GLU A 48 -4.22 9.04 -11.95
C GLU A 48 -5.04 10.34 -11.92
N SER A 49 -6.30 10.28 -12.35
CA SER A 49 -7.25 11.37 -12.09
C SER A 49 -7.35 11.64 -10.59
N ALA A 50 -7.30 12.91 -10.21
CA ALA A 50 -7.47 13.31 -8.81
C ALA A 50 -8.82 12.86 -8.25
N GLU A 51 -9.88 12.85 -9.07
CA GLU A 51 -11.20 12.34 -8.70
C GLU A 51 -11.15 10.88 -8.25
N VAL A 52 -10.42 10.02 -8.96
CA VAL A 52 -10.26 8.61 -8.60
C VAL A 52 -9.53 8.46 -7.27
N LEU A 53 -8.39 9.14 -7.11
CA LEU A 53 -7.57 9.01 -5.90
C LEU A 53 -8.26 9.60 -4.66
N LEU A 54 -9.13 10.59 -4.84
CA LEU A 54 -9.88 11.26 -3.78
C LEU A 54 -11.30 10.69 -3.59
N ALA A 55 -11.70 9.64 -4.32
CA ALA A 55 -13.05 9.06 -4.27
C ALA A 55 -13.47 8.60 -2.86
N LYS A 56 -12.51 8.20 -2.02
CA LYS A 56 -12.71 7.94 -0.57
C LYS A 56 -12.44 9.18 0.28
N GLY A 57 -12.48 10.37 -0.31
CA GLY A 57 -12.00 11.62 0.22
C GLY A 57 -12.38 11.91 1.68
N GLY A 58 -11.53 12.68 2.30
CA GLY A 58 -11.65 13.21 3.66
C GLY A 58 -10.35 13.09 4.46
N GLY A 59 -9.97 14.17 5.09
CA GLY A 59 -8.95 14.23 6.13
C GLY A 59 -7.51 14.34 5.62
N GLU A 60 -6.64 13.54 6.17
CA GLU A 60 -5.18 13.61 6.01
C GLU A 60 -4.72 13.30 4.57
N THR A 61 -5.34 12.35 3.87
CA THR A 61 -4.94 11.92 2.53
C THR A 61 -5.01 13.08 1.53
N GLU A 62 -6.08 13.88 1.60
CA GLU A 62 -6.27 15.03 0.69
C GLU A 62 -5.17 16.09 0.86
N LYS A 63 -4.67 16.27 2.08
CA LYS A 63 -3.58 17.21 2.38
C LYS A 63 -2.21 16.71 1.95
N GLN A 64 -2.06 15.39 1.79
CA GLN A 64 -0.78 14.75 1.54
C GLN A 64 -0.60 14.29 0.09
N ILE A 65 -1.65 14.34 -0.73
CA ILE A 65 -1.58 13.94 -2.13
C ILE A 65 -0.86 14.99 -2.97
N TYR A 66 0.03 14.54 -3.86
CA TYR A 66 0.66 15.39 -4.86
C TYR A 66 -0.29 15.57 -6.04
N ARG A 67 -1.01 16.70 -6.08
CA ARG A 67 -2.01 17.04 -7.07
C ARG A 67 -1.55 18.22 -7.91
N PHE A 68 -1.80 18.20 -9.21
CA PHE A 68 -1.43 19.26 -10.12
C PHE A 68 -2.30 19.26 -11.38
N MET A 69 -2.41 20.43 -12.03
CA MET A 69 -3.10 20.58 -13.30
C MET A 69 -2.15 20.34 -14.47
N ARG A 70 -2.59 19.61 -15.49
CA ARG A 70 -1.91 19.47 -16.77
C ARG A 70 -2.89 19.80 -17.89
N GLY A 71 -2.84 21.03 -18.41
CA GLY A 71 -3.94 21.57 -19.23
C GLY A 71 -5.23 21.61 -18.41
N GLU A 72 -6.29 21.00 -18.92
CA GLU A 72 -7.59 20.91 -18.23
C GLU A 72 -7.68 19.67 -17.32
N SER A 73 -6.68 18.81 -17.33
CA SER A 73 -6.68 17.56 -16.54
C SER A 73 -6.21 17.82 -15.12
N ASP A 74 -7.06 17.48 -14.16
CA ASP A 74 -6.74 17.47 -12.73
C ASP A 74 -6.24 16.08 -12.35
N ILE A 75 -4.95 15.97 -12.08
CA ILE A 75 -4.23 14.71 -11.89
C ILE A 75 -3.41 14.72 -10.61
N ALA A 76 -3.10 13.53 -10.12
CA ALA A 76 -2.28 13.39 -8.92
C ALA A 76 -1.40 12.15 -8.98
N LEU A 77 -0.31 12.17 -8.22
CA LEU A 77 0.51 10.98 -7.97
C LEU A 77 -0.22 10.05 -7.00
N ARG A 78 -0.18 8.75 -7.28
CA ARG A 78 -0.80 7.73 -6.42
C ARG A 78 -0.22 7.78 -5.00
N PHE A 79 -1.11 7.85 -4.02
CA PHE A 79 -0.78 7.88 -2.60
C PHE A 79 -0.51 6.49 -2.02
N ASP A 80 -1.17 5.48 -2.60
CA ASP A 80 -1.05 4.06 -2.30
C ASP A 80 -1.25 3.23 -3.58
N LEU A 81 -1.21 1.90 -3.45
CA LEU A 81 -1.50 0.97 -4.54
C LEU A 81 -2.92 0.39 -4.46
N THR A 82 -3.67 0.70 -3.41
CA THR A 82 -5.00 0.14 -3.12
C THR A 82 -6.10 0.84 -3.92
N VAL A 83 -6.11 2.17 -3.97
CA VAL A 83 -7.12 2.92 -4.75
C VAL A 83 -6.97 2.67 -6.26
N PRO A 84 -5.74 2.72 -6.83
CA PRO A 84 -5.54 2.31 -8.23
C PRO A 84 -5.96 0.86 -8.52
N LEU A 85 -5.74 -0.07 -7.57
CA LEU A 85 -6.24 -1.45 -7.70
C LEU A 85 -7.76 -1.50 -7.74
N ALA A 86 -8.45 -0.81 -6.86
CA ALA A 86 -9.91 -0.78 -6.83
C ALA A 86 -10.49 -0.28 -8.17
N LYS A 87 -9.91 0.81 -8.72
CA LYS A 87 -10.25 1.30 -10.06
C LYS A 87 -9.99 0.23 -11.13
N TYR A 88 -8.80 -0.40 -11.10
CA TYR A 88 -8.41 -1.43 -12.07
C TYR A 88 -9.40 -2.60 -12.07
N VAL A 89 -9.75 -3.11 -10.89
CA VAL A 89 -10.70 -4.23 -10.75
C VAL A 89 -12.09 -3.82 -11.26
N ALA A 90 -12.57 -2.64 -10.90
CA ALA A 90 -13.85 -2.14 -11.37
C ALA A 90 -13.90 -2.01 -12.90
N ALA A 91 -12.84 -1.49 -13.50
CA ALA A 91 -12.77 -1.31 -14.96
C ALA A 91 -12.62 -2.61 -15.74
N ASN A 92 -12.02 -3.64 -15.14
CA ASN A 92 -11.68 -4.90 -15.82
C ASN A 92 -12.44 -6.11 -15.25
N TYR A 93 -13.46 -5.90 -14.44
CA TYR A 93 -14.17 -6.93 -13.69
C TYR A 93 -14.54 -8.16 -14.52
N ALA A 94 -15.12 -7.97 -15.70
CA ALA A 94 -15.56 -9.05 -16.58
C ALA A 94 -14.41 -9.89 -17.18
N SER A 95 -13.16 -9.38 -17.10
CA SER A 95 -11.95 -10.03 -17.65
C SER A 95 -11.10 -10.68 -16.56
N LEU A 96 -11.47 -10.50 -15.29
CA LEU A 96 -10.71 -11.05 -14.15
C LEU A 96 -11.29 -12.38 -13.68
N ALA A 97 -10.42 -13.32 -13.33
CA ALA A 97 -10.79 -14.53 -12.62
C ALA A 97 -10.75 -14.30 -11.11
N PHE A 98 -11.81 -14.74 -10.40
CA PHE A 98 -11.90 -14.60 -8.94
C PHE A 98 -11.77 -15.95 -8.24
N PRO A 99 -11.11 -16.01 -7.03
CA PRO A 99 -10.51 -14.88 -6.34
C PRO A 99 -9.32 -14.32 -7.11
N PHE A 100 -9.34 -13.00 -7.36
CA PHE A 100 -8.23 -12.31 -8.01
C PHE A 100 -7.09 -12.07 -7.03
N ARG A 101 -5.93 -12.66 -7.30
CA ARG A 101 -4.74 -12.61 -6.45
C ARG A 101 -3.67 -11.82 -7.18
N ARG A 102 -3.30 -10.67 -6.63
CA ARG A 102 -2.27 -9.83 -7.28
C ARG A 102 -1.19 -9.42 -6.29
N TYR A 103 0.01 -9.17 -6.78
CA TYR A 103 0.97 -8.34 -6.09
C TYR A 103 1.34 -7.13 -6.94
N GLN A 104 1.68 -6.03 -6.29
CA GLN A 104 2.26 -4.87 -6.93
C GLN A 104 3.38 -4.31 -6.07
N ILE A 105 4.55 -4.09 -6.69
CA ILE A 105 5.68 -3.43 -6.06
C ILE A 105 5.95 -2.16 -6.84
N GLY A 106 5.68 -1.01 -6.25
CA GLY A 106 5.76 0.25 -6.95
C GLY A 106 5.96 1.43 -6.01
N LYS A 107 6.46 2.54 -6.56
CA LYS A 107 6.60 3.78 -5.82
C LYS A 107 5.25 4.44 -5.60
N VAL A 108 5.12 5.05 -4.42
CA VAL A 108 3.99 5.89 -4.01
C VAL A 108 4.53 7.20 -3.43
N TRP A 109 3.66 8.22 -3.38
CA TRP A 109 4.05 9.58 -2.99
C TRP A 109 3.13 10.14 -1.94
N ARG A 110 3.72 10.60 -0.81
CA ARG A 110 3.00 11.20 0.31
C ARG A 110 3.65 12.51 0.73
N GLY A 111 2.89 13.60 0.71
CA GLY A 111 3.34 14.95 1.03
C GLY A 111 3.57 15.23 2.51
N GLU A 112 3.67 14.20 3.34
CA GLU A 112 3.90 14.32 4.77
C GLU A 112 5.31 14.84 5.13
N ARG A 113 5.50 15.23 6.38
CA ARG A 113 6.79 15.70 6.86
C ARG A 113 7.82 14.57 6.80
N ALA A 114 8.86 14.78 6.01
CA ALA A 114 9.98 13.83 5.90
C ALA A 114 10.70 13.70 7.25
N GLN A 115 10.98 12.47 7.67
CA GLN A 115 11.75 12.15 8.86
C GLN A 115 12.47 10.82 8.68
N ARG A 116 13.33 10.43 9.64
CA ARG A 116 14.09 9.19 9.54
C ARG A 116 13.15 7.99 9.35
N GLY A 117 13.38 7.21 8.28
CA GLY A 117 12.54 6.05 7.92
C GLY A 117 11.18 6.40 7.30
N ARG A 118 10.88 7.69 7.06
CA ARG A 118 9.62 8.14 6.46
C ARG A 118 9.91 9.11 5.32
N PHE A 119 9.80 8.59 4.10
CA PHE A 119 10.08 9.31 2.88
C PHE A 119 8.79 9.79 2.21
N ARG A 120 8.92 10.80 1.33
CA ARG A 120 7.83 11.30 0.50
C ARG A 120 7.64 10.50 -0.79
N GLU A 121 8.68 9.82 -1.23
CA GLU A 121 8.66 8.81 -2.28
C GLU A 121 9.25 7.52 -1.71
N PHE A 122 8.51 6.41 -1.78
CA PHE A 122 8.96 5.12 -1.29
C PHE A 122 8.25 3.97 -2.01
N TYR A 123 8.80 2.77 -1.92
CA TYR A 123 8.18 1.56 -2.45
C TYR A 123 7.14 1.01 -1.48
N GLN A 124 5.96 0.69 -1.98
CA GLN A 124 5.04 -0.27 -1.39
C GLN A 124 5.18 -1.61 -2.10
N ALA A 125 5.03 -2.69 -1.34
CA ALA A 125 5.04 -4.06 -1.84
C ALA A 125 3.78 -4.75 -1.31
N ASP A 126 2.71 -4.62 -2.06
CA ASP A 126 1.37 -5.01 -1.66
C ASP A 126 0.97 -6.34 -2.27
N ILE A 127 0.30 -7.18 -1.50
CA ILE A 127 -0.41 -8.37 -1.95
C ILE A 127 -1.88 -8.25 -1.60
N ASP A 128 -2.76 -8.59 -2.52
CA ASP A 128 -4.20 -8.55 -2.31
C ASP A 128 -4.89 -9.78 -2.88
N VAL A 129 -5.96 -10.19 -2.20
CA VAL A 129 -6.89 -11.21 -2.65
C VAL A 129 -8.28 -10.60 -2.69
N ILE A 130 -8.89 -10.56 -3.87
CA ILE A 130 -10.22 -9.98 -4.08
C ILE A 130 -11.17 -11.11 -4.45
N GLY A 131 -12.21 -11.28 -3.65
CA GLY A 131 -13.31 -12.23 -3.93
C GLY A 131 -14.44 -11.59 -4.72
N ASP A 132 -15.25 -12.41 -5.34
CA ASP A 132 -16.52 -12.03 -5.96
C ASP A 132 -17.69 -12.53 -5.09
N GLY A 133 -18.37 -11.61 -4.40
CA GLY A 133 -19.47 -11.89 -3.48
C GLY A 133 -19.03 -12.50 -2.15
N ARG A 134 -18.02 -13.37 -2.13
CA ARG A 134 -17.44 -13.96 -0.91
C ARG A 134 -15.92 -14.09 -1.02
N LEU A 135 -15.27 -14.09 0.12
CA LEU A 135 -13.87 -14.43 0.27
C LEU A 135 -13.71 -15.37 1.47
N ASP A 136 -12.96 -16.46 1.29
CA ASP A 136 -12.70 -17.41 2.36
C ASP A 136 -11.82 -16.76 3.44
N ILE A 137 -12.17 -16.97 4.72
CA ILE A 137 -11.45 -16.44 5.88
C ILE A 137 -10.00 -16.93 5.93
N MET A 138 -9.69 -18.06 5.30
CA MET A 138 -8.32 -18.57 5.21
C MET A 138 -7.36 -17.61 4.53
N ASN A 139 -7.85 -16.70 3.68
CA ASN A 139 -7.01 -15.65 3.10
C ASN A 139 -6.49 -14.66 4.15
N ASP A 140 -7.23 -14.41 5.23
CA ASP A 140 -6.77 -13.58 6.36
C ASP A 140 -5.62 -14.23 7.12
N ALA A 141 -5.53 -15.57 7.13
CA ALA A 141 -4.41 -16.31 7.72
C ALA A 141 -3.23 -16.43 6.75
N GLU A 142 -3.49 -16.58 5.45
CA GLU A 142 -2.46 -16.72 4.43
C GLU A 142 -1.62 -15.44 4.27
N VAL A 143 -2.25 -14.26 4.25
CA VAL A 143 -1.53 -12.99 4.07
C VAL A 143 -0.41 -12.78 5.11
N PRO A 144 -0.64 -12.94 6.43
CA PRO A 144 0.44 -12.90 7.41
C PRO A 144 1.51 -13.99 7.21
N ALA A 145 1.14 -15.17 6.76
CA ALA A 145 2.10 -16.25 6.48
C ALA A 145 3.02 -15.87 5.29
N VAL A 146 2.47 -15.26 4.24
CA VAL A 146 3.26 -14.73 3.11
C VAL A 146 4.20 -13.63 3.57
N ILE A 147 3.75 -12.71 4.44
CA ILE A 147 4.59 -11.67 5.01
C ILE A 147 5.73 -12.26 5.83
N ALA A 148 5.44 -13.25 6.69
CA ALA A 148 6.46 -13.94 7.47
C ALA A 148 7.51 -14.61 6.57
N ARG A 149 7.07 -15.27 5.51
CA ARG A 149 7.97 -15.86 4.52
C ARG A 149 8.82 -14.81 3.82
N ALA A 150 8.22 -13.73 3.36
CA ALA A 150 8.93 -12.64 2.70
C ALA A 150 10.01 -12.04 3.60
N PHE A 151 9.72 -11.79 4.86
CA PHE A 151 10.69 -11.27 5.82
C PHE A 151 11.84 -12.24 6.06
N THR A 152 11.53 -13.54 6.19
CA THR A 152 12.58 -14.58 6.33
C THR A 152 13.49 -14.63 5.12
N GLU A 153 12.93 -14.59 3.89
CA GLU A 153 13.72 -14.59 2.66
C GLU A 153 14.55 -13.30 2.48
N LEU A 154 14.10 -12.17 3.05
CA LEU A 154 14.87 -10.92 3.12
C LEU A 154 15.97 -10.95 4.19
N GLY A 155 16.08 -12.04 4.99
CA GLY A 155 17.06 -12.16 6.05
C GLY A 155 16.64 -11.52 7.37
N LEU A 156 15.39 -11.11 7.53
CA LEU A 156 14.85 -10.62 8.80
C LEU A 156 14.48 -11.86 9.65
N THR A 157 15.20 -12.08 10.75
CA THR A 157 15.01 -13.27 11.61
C THR A 157 14.34 -12.96 12.94
N ASP A 158 14.32 -11.69 13.34
CA ASP A 158 13.75 -11.25 14.61
C ASP A 158 12.62 -10.25 14.35
N PHE A 159 11.39 -10.76 14.23
CA PHE A 159 10.20 -9.95 14.04
C PHE A 159 8.98 -10.62 14.69
N THR A 160 7.98 -9.82 14.99
CA THR A 160 6.68 -10.28 15.51
C THR A 160 5.56 -9.74 14.64
N ILE A 161 4.70 -10.61 14.14
CA ILE A 161 3.46 -10.23 13.46
C ILE A 161 2.33 -10.16 14.49
N ARG A 162 1.77 -8.98 14.70
CA ARG A 162 0.62 -8.78 15.57
C ARG A 162 -0.64 -8.72 14.73
N ILE A 163 -1.60 -9.60 15.02
CA ILE A 163 -2.88 -9.71 14.31
C ILE A 163 -3.99 -9.26 15.24
N ASN A 164 -4.91 -8.47 14.72
CA ASN A 164 -6.13 -8.06 15.41
C ASN A 164 -7.34 -8.23 14.50
N ASN A 165 -8.50 -8.47 15.10
CA ASN A 165 -9.78 -8.52 14.40
C ASN A 165 -10.77 -7.55 15.06
N ARG A 166 -11.29 -6.62 14.28
CA ARG A 166 -12.24 -5.60 14.78
C ARG A 166 -13.50 -6.19 15.41
N LYS A 167 -13.96 -7.37 14.97
CA LYS A 167 -15.12 -8.05 15.55
C LYS A 167 -14.81 -8.54 16.98
N VAL A 168 -13.59 -9.05 17.21
CA VAL A 168 -13.16 -9.44 18.57
C VAL A 168 -13.08 -8.23 19.50
N LEU A 169 -12.46 -7.15 19.02
CA LEU A 169 -12.36 -5.92 19.78
C LEU A 169 -13.73 -5.27 20.03
N GLY A 170 -14.61 -5.27 19.01
CA GLY A 170 -15.99 -4.79 19.14
C GLY A 170 -16.78 -5.59 20.18
N GLY A 171 -16.75 -6.91 20.11
CA GLY A 171 -17.39 -7.78 21.09
C GLY A 171 -16.86 -7.62 22.51
N TYR A 172 -15.57 -7.35 22.66
CA TYR A 172 -14.99 -7.02 23.97
C TYR A 172 -15.55 -5.70 24.52
N PHE A 173 -15.65 -4.65 23.71
CA PHE A 173 -16.23 -3.38 24.13
C PHE A 173 -17.71 -3.50 24.49
N GLU A 174 -18.49 -4.28 23.73
CA GLU A 174 -19.88 -4.59 24.07
C GLU A 174 -19.97 -5.31 25.42
N LEU A 175 -19.10 -6.30 25.67
CA LEU A 175 -19.06 -7.06 26.92
C LEU A 175 -18.79 -6.16 28.14
N VAL A 176 -17.95 -5.13 28.00
CA VAL A 176 -17.64 -4.15 29.07
C VAL A 176 -18.60 -2.96 29.08
N GLY A 177 -19.69 -2.98 28.31
CA GLY A 177 -20.77 -1.98 28.32
C GLY A 177 -20.49 -0.70 27.54
N ILE A 178 -19.49 -0.71 26.63
CA ILE A 178 -19.17 0.43 25.75
C ILE A 178 -19.89 0.22 24.43
N THR A 179 -21.19 0.50 24.37
CA THR A 179 -22.03 0.33 23.16
C THR A 179 -22.20 1.62 22.38
N ASP A 180 -22.49 2.73 23.06
CA ASP A 180 -22.87 3.98 22.42
C ASP A 180 -21.70 4.73 21.78
N LYS A 181 -20.47 4.45 22.17
CA LYS A 181 -19.23 5.07 21.66
C LYS A 181 -18.29 4.09 21.00
N LEU A 182 -18.80 2.94 20.55
CA LEU A 182 -17.99 1.86 19.97
C LEU A 182 -17.11 2.36 18.82
N THR A 183 -17.65 3.17 17.90
CA THR A 183 -16.92 3.71 16.76
C THR A 183 -15.81 4.68 17.19
N GLU A 184 -16.04 5.49 18.22
CA GLU A 184 -15.05 6.42 18.76
C GLU A 184 -13.95 5.67 19.51
N ALA A 185 -14.31 4.70 20.34
CA ALA A 185 -13.37 3.83 21.05
C ALA A 185 -12.47 3.05 20.08
N LEU A 186 -13.04 2.50 19.00
CA LEU A 186 -12.28 1.78 17.94
C LEU A 186 -11.33 2.67 17.13
N ARG A 187 -11.50 4.00 17.17
CA ARG A 187 -10.58 4.95 16.52
C ARG A 187 -9.42 5.35 17.43
N THR A 188 -9.56 5.16 18.74
CA THR A 188 -8.58 5.59 19.74
C THR A 188 -7.56 4.49 20.08
N VAL A 189 -7.86 3.25 19.75
CA VAL A 189 -7.02 2.04 19.91
C VAL A 189 -6.39 1.66 18.57
#